data_88bb74ccb70d12723ea266e1c2377456
#
_entry.id   88bb74ccb70d12723ea266e1c2377456
#
_cell.length_a   1.000
_cell.length_b   1.000
_cell.length_c   1.000
_cell.angle_alpha   90.00
_cell.angle_beta   90.00
_cell.angle_gamma   90.00
#
_symmetry.space_group_name_H-M   'P 1'
#
loop_
_entity.id
_entity.type
_entity.pdbx_description
1 polymer ?
#
loop_
_entity_poly.entity_id
_entity_poly.type
_entity_poly.pdbx_seq_one_letter_code
_entity_poly.pdbx_strand_id
1 'polypeptide(L)'
;MSLYRPVVIGSLELPGNLFLAPVAGYTDHAFRSICAEEGACFSFTELVSAEALYRNIERYGLSTPKANSSSSPSSLPVSPCGEKNKSNAAAINLIRRGENEKRYAIQLFGAQSESIYRAASLLAPLKPDAIDINCGCPVPKVVKNGAGSAMMKDPSCIGKAVEIAVRASRESLGGIPVTVKIRSGWDSSSINYAQCAQIAIEAGAVMITLHPRTRAQNYSGRSDWSHITDLVSRIKVPVTGSGDLYTPEDAQKMLKETGCAAVMFARGAMGNPFIFSAARSLLETGSWQPVPFSAQTSVVMRHLEMLAASIGERTACLEMRKQFCAYTKGIPGGAALREKAVHAETIADYRSIMQRA
;
A
#
# COMPACT_ATOMS: atom_id res chain seq x y z
N MET A 1 -20.06 20.56 -7.20
CA MET A 1 -18.58 20.47 -7.06
C MET A 1 -18.13 19.05 -7.35
N SER A 2 -17.00 18.85 -8.03
CA SER A 2 -16.44 17.53 -8.29
C SER A 2 -16.10 16.83 -6.98
N LEU A 3 -16.34 15.51 -6.90
CA LEU A 3 -15.91 14.69 -5.78
C LEU A 3 -14.43 14.31 -5.88
N TYR A 4 -13.82 14.42 -7.05
CA TYR A 4 -12.37 14.33 -7.22
C TYR A 4 -11.76 15.66 -6.81
N ARG A 5 -10.92 15.63 -5.77
CA ARG A 5 -10.38 16.85 -5.17
C ARG A 5 -8.99 16.61 -4.56
N PRO A 6 -8.15 17.63 -4.50
CA PRO A 6 -6.88 17.54 -3.77
C PRO A 6 -7.07 17.20 -2.29
N VAL A 7 -6.07 16.55 -1.70
CA VAL A 7 -6.03 16.24 -0.28
C VAL A 7 -4.69 16.70 0.31
N VAL A 8 -4.75 17.37 1.46
CA VAL A 8 -3.56 17.79 2.22
C VAL A 8 -3.38 16.88 3.43
N ILE A 9 -2.20 16.30 3.57
CA ILE A 9 -1.83 15.39 4.64
C ILE A 9 -0.60 15.96 5.37
N GLY A 10 -0.83 16.73 6.42
CA GLY A 10 0.25 17.52 7.04
C GLY A 10 0.87 18.49 6.05
N SER A 11 2.16 18.32 5.75
CA SER A 11 2.89 19.13 4.76
C SER A 11 2.80 18.59 3.32
N LEU A 12 2.19 17.43 3.10
CA LEU A 12 2.10 16.76 1.81
C LEU A 12 0.80 17.14 1.10
N GLU A 13 0.92 17.74 -0.09
CA GLU A 13 -0.20 17.99 -0.98
C GLU A 13 -0.31 16.89 -2.04
N LEU A 14 -1.51 16.31 -2.15
CA LEU A 14 -1.85 15.29 -3.14
C LEU A 14 -2.84 15.87 -4.16
N PRO A 15 -2.64 15.61 -5.47
CA PRO A 15 -3.48 16.21 -6.51
C PRO A 15 -4.88 15.61 -6.58
N GLY A 16 -5.15 14.53 -5.84
CA GLY A 16 -6.44 13.85 -5.84
C GLY A 16 -6.60 12.95 -4.63
N ASN A 17 -7.75 12.29 -4.55
CA ASN A 17 -8.22 11.55 -3.39
C ASN A 17 -8.47 10.05 -3.65
N LEU A 18 -7.81 9.49 -4.68
CA LEU A 18 -7.85 8.06 -5.00
C LEU A 18 -6.51 7.43 -4.63
N PHE A 19 -6.50 6.56 -3.63
CA PHE A 19 -5.29 5.96 -3.06
C PHE A 19 -5.25 4.45 -3.29
N LEU A 20 -4.04 3.89 -3.46
CA LEU A 20 -3.79 2.45 -3.51
C LEU A 20 -3.40 1.93 -2.14
N ALA A 21 -4.14 0.94 -1.63
CA ALA A 21 -3.89 0.30 -0.33
C ALA A 21 -2.63 -0.56 -0.32
N PRO A 22 -2.00 -0.74 0.84
CA PRO A 22 -0.99 -1.77 1.05
C PRO A 22 -1.63 -3.16 1.02
N VAL A 23 -1.32 -3.97 0.02
CA VAL A 23 -1.84 -5.34 -0.12
C VAL A 23 -0.67 -6.31 -0.29
N ALA A 24 -0.41 -7.09 0.76
CA ALA A 24 0.71 -8.03 0.79
C ALA A 24 0.70 -8.99 -0.41
N GLY A 25 1.80 -8.99 -1.14
CA GLY A 25 2.02 -9.76 -2.34
C GLY A 25 1.30 -9.26 -3.59
N TYR A 26 0.73 -8.07 -3.59
CA TYR A 26 0.09 -7.46 -4.76
C TYR A 26 0.59 -6.07 -5.07
N THR A 27 0.94 -5.26 -4.06
CA THR A 27 1.36 -3.88 -4.26
C THR A 27 2.88 -3.76 -4.30
N ASP A 28 3.52 -4.62 -5.11
CA ASP A 28 4.92 -4.47 -5.48
C ASP A 28 5.16 -3.15 -6.25
N HIS A 29 6.42 -2.75 -6.41
CA HIS A 29 6.77 -1.46 -7.01
C HIS A 29 6.28 -1.33 -8.46
N ALA A 30 6.24 -2.43 -9.22
CA ALA A 30 5.79 -2.41 -10.60
C ALA A 30 4.27 -2.18 -10.69
N PHE A 31 3.49 -2.90 -9.86
CA PHE A 31 2.06 -2.68 -9.78
C PHE A 31 1.70 -1.28 -9.28
N ARG A 32 2.41 -0.76 -8.26
CA ARG A 32 2.20 0.61 -7.78
C ARG A 32 2.51 1.65 -8.85
N SER A 33 3.58 1.44 -9.65
CA SER A 33 3.92 2.30 -10.79
C SER A 33 2.81 2.35 -11.82
N ILE A 34 2.24 1.18 -12.19
CA ILE A 34 1.12 1.08 -13.13
C ILE A 34 -0.14 1.77 -12.56
N CYS A 35 -0.46 1.53 -11.29
CA CYS A 35 -1.60 2.21 -10.64
C CYS A 35 -1.42 3.73 -10.59
N ALA A 36 -0.19 4.22 -10.41
CA ALA A 36 0.10 5.66 -10.41
C ALA A 36 -0.12 6.29 -11.79
N GLU A 37 0.24 5.61 -12.87
CA GLU A 37 -0.07 6.06 -14.24
C GLU A 37 -1.58 6.12 -14.49
N GLU A 38 -2.32 5.15 -13.96
CA GLU A 38 -3.77 5.10 -14.06
C GLU A 38 -4.47 6.10 -13.12
N GLY A 39 -3.73 6.89 -12.33
CA GLY A 39 -4.27 7.97 -11.54
C GLY A 39 -4.39 7.71 -10.04
N ALA A 40 -3.76 6.66 -9.51
CA ALA A 40 -3.56 6.55 -8.07
C ALA A 40 -2.68 7.71 -7.60
N CYS A 41 -3.26 8.63 -6.81
CA CYS A 41 -2.58 9.84 -6.39
C CYS A 41 -1.59 9.61 -5.25
N PHE A 42 -1.78 8.54 -4.49
CA PHE A 42 -0.95 8.14 -3.37
C PHE A 42 -0.99 6.61 -3.22
N SER A 43 0.19 6.02 -3.12
CA SER A 43 0.33 4.56 -2.98
C SER A 43 1.01 4.21 -1.68
N PHE A 44 0.71 3.04 -1.14
CA PHE A 44 1.34 2.50 0.04
C PHE A 44 2.10 1.23 -0.34
N THR A 45 3.34 1.08 0.15
CA THR A 45 4.09 -0.15 -0.04
C THR A 45 3.40 -1.33 0.63
N GLU A 46 3.80 -2.54 0.31
CA GLU A 46 3.46 -3.68 1.15
C GLU A 46 3.93 -3.45 2.59
N LEU A 47 3.32 -4.15 3.56
CA LEU A 47 3.68 -3.99 4.96
C LEU A 47 5.10 -4.51 5.23
N VAL A 48 5.94 -3.69 5.84
CA VAL A 48 7.34 -4.00 6.13
C VAL A 48 7.54 -4.13 7.64
N SER A 49 8.13 -5.24 8.06
CA SER A 49 8.50 -5.41 9.46
C SER A 49 9.63 -4.45 9.83
N ALA A 50 9.36 -3.54 10.77
CA ALA A 50 10.37 -2.63 11.31
C ALA A 50 11.57 -3.40 11.90
N GLU A 51 11.30 -4.50 12.60
CA GLU A 51 12.33 -5.34 13.18
C GLU A 51 13.16 -6.08 12.12
N ALA A 52 12.50 -6.61 11.07
CA ALA A 52 13.21 -7.27 9.98
C ALA A 52 14.05 -6.29 9.16
N LEU A 53 13.54 -5.07 8.90
CA LEU A 53 14.26 -4.01 8.23
C LEU A 53 15.52 -3.62 9.00
N TYR A 54 15.39 -3.38 10.30
CA TYR A 54 16.49 -3.02 11.17
C TYR A 54 17.56 -4.12 11.28
N ARG A 55 17.15 -5.40 11.48
CA ARG A 55 18.09 -6.52 11.63
C ARG A 55 18.80 -6.92 10.35
N ASN A 56 18.23 -6.61 9.20
CA ASN A 56 18.74 -7.03 7.90
C ASN A 56 18.97 -5.83 6.96
N ILE A 57 19.52 -4.77 7.53
CA ILE A 57 19.73 -3.49 6.83
C ILE A 57 20.39 -3.67 5.46
N GLU A 58 21.40 -4.53 5.36
CA GLU A 58 22.11 -4.83 4.11
C GLU A 58 21.22 -5.50 3.06
N ARG A 59 20.20 -6.28 3.48
CA ARG A 59 19.23 -6.92 2.58
C ARG A 59 18.35 -5.92 1.83
N TYR A 60 18.15 -4.76 2.43
CA TYR A 60 17.35 -3.67 1.84
C TYR A 60 18.23 -2.68 1.07
N GLY A 61 19.54 -2.97 0.93
CA GLY A 61 20.48 -2.06 0.26
C GLY A 61 20.64 -0.73 1.00
N LEU A 62 20.29 -0.70 2.27
CA LEU A 62 20.38 0.48 3.13
C LEU A 62 21.66 0.39 3.95
N SER A 63 22.30 1.52 4.19
CA SER A 63 23.45 1.64 5.09
C SER A 63 23.13 2.67 6.16
N THR A 64 23.65 2.43 7.37
CA THR A 64 23.61 3.48 8.40
C THR A 64 24.35 4.72 7.89
N PRO A 65 23.78 5.92 8.01
CA PRO A 65 24.52 7.15 7.71
C PRO A 65 25.81 7.16 8.54
N LYS A 66 26.97 7.16 7.88
CA LYS A 66 28.22 7.45 8.56
C LYS A 66 28.16 8.91 9.00
N ALA A 67 28.30 9.15 10.30
CA ALA A 67 28.54 10.50 10.81
C ALA A 67 29.80 11.03 10.08
N ASN A 68 29.63 12.14 9.34
CA ASN A 68 30.67 12.80 8.55
C ASN A 68 31.08 12.12 7.23
N SER A 69 30.29 12.27 6.17
CA SER A 69 30.80 12.31 4.81
C SER A 69 29.92 13.19 3.94
N SER A 70 30.47 14.32 3.50
CA SER A 70 29.90 15.24 2.51
C SER A 70 30.07 14.66 1.10
N SER A 71 29.34 13.62 0.77
CA SER A 71 29.29 13.08 -0.59
C SER A 71 27.85 12.90 -1.00
N SER A 72 27.49 13.51 -2.14
CA SER A 72 26.19 13.42 -2.79
C SER A 72 25.76 11.97 -2.96
N PRO A 73 24.45 11.62 -2.76
CA PRO A 73 23.98 10.26 -2.97
C PRO A 73 23.96 9.95 -4.47
N SER A 74 24.96 9.20 -4.92
CA SER A 74 24.93 8.53 -6.20
C SER A 74 23.88 7.41 -6.18
N SER A 75 23.20 7.22 -7.32
CA SER A 75 22.24 6.17 -7.66
C SER A 75 22.41 4.87 -6.86
N LEU A 76 21.29 4.31 -6.38
CA LEU A 76 21.24 2.98 -5.76
C LEU A 76 21.97 1.96 -6.63
N PRO A 77 22.91 1.17 -6.09
CA PRO A 77 23.62 0.20 -6.89
C PRO A 77 22.69 -0.91 -7.35
N VAL A 78 22.47 -1.00 -8.65
CA VAL A 78 21.94 -2.19 -9.30
C VAL A 78 23.13 -3.15 -9.40
N SER A 79 23.32 -4.04 -8.41
CA SER A 79 24.38 -5.03 -8.46
C SER A 79 23.97 -6.27 -9.25
N PRO A 80 24.85 -6.83 -10.10
CA PRO A 80 24.55 -8.01 -10.88
C PRO A 80 24.58 -9.30 -10.04
N CYS A 81 23.79 -10.22 -10.49
CA CYS A 81 23.37 -11.52 -10.02
C CYS A 81 24.44 -12.43 -9.37
N GLY A 82 24.21 -12.78 -8.09
CA GLY A 82 24.73 -13.97 -7.41
C GLY A 82 23.61 -14.51 -6.50
N GLU A 83 23.57 -15.80 -6.17
CA GLU A 83 22.43 -16.43 -5.46
C GLU A 83 22.10 -15.82 -4.09
N LYS A 84 23.09 -15.25 -3.37
CA LYS A 84 22.87 -14.45 -2.16
C LYS A 84 22.13 -13.12 -2.42
N ASN A 85 22.15 -12.62 -3.65
CA ASN A 85 21.55 -11.34 -4.04
C ASN A 85 20.04 -11.43 -4.33
N LYS A 86 19.47 -12.62 -4.62
CA LYS A 86 18.05 -12.76 -4.97
C LYS A 86 17.11 -12.43 -3.81
N SER A 87 17.47 -12.83 -2.58
CA SER A 87 16.67 -12.49 -1.40
C SER A 87 16.74 -11.01 -1.03
N ASN A 88 17.84 -10.34 -1.38
CA ASN A 88 18.04 -8.92 -1.15
C ASN A 88 17.23 -8.09 -2.16
N ALA A 89 17.23 -8.48 -3.44
CA ALA A 89 16.43 -7.84 -4.48
C ALA A 89 14.93 -7.88 -4.15
N ALA A 90 14.42 -9.01 -3.67
CA ALA A 90 13.02 -9.14 -3.26
C ALA A 90 12.65 -8.21 -2.08
N ALA A 91 13.53 -8.05 -1.11
CA ALA A 91 13.26 -7.19 0.05
C ALA A 91 13.24 -5.70 -0.33
N ILE A 92 14.19 -5.23 -1.15
CA ILE A 92 14.21 -3.82 -1.60
C ILE A 92 13.01 -3.47 -2.47
N ASN A 93 12.52 -4.42 -3.27
CA ASN A 93 11.36 -4.21 -4.12
C ASN A 93 10.05 -3.99 -3.34
N LEU A 94 9.98 -4.40 -2.07
CA LEU A 94 8.83 -4.07 -1.20
C LEU A 94 8.75 -2.57 -0.89
N ILE A 95 9.88 -1.89 -0.78
CA ILE A 95 9.96 -0.51 -0.26
C ILE A 95 10.42 0.53 -1.27
N ARG A 96 11.00 0.12 -2.41
CA ARG A 96 11.46 1.07 -3.44
C ARG A 96 10.28 1.78 -4.09
N ARG A 97 10.51 3.03 -4.50
CA ARG A 97 9.54 3.79 -5.30
C ARG A 97 9.39 3.16 -6.69
N GLY A 98 8.18 3.05 -7.21
CA GLY A 98 7.90 2.74 -8.61
C GLY A 98 8.27 3.91 -9.53
N GLU A 99 8.57 3.63 -10.81
CA GLU A 99 9.06 4.66 -11.74
C GLU A 99 8.10 5.86 -11.89
N ASN A 100 6.81 5.60 -11.89
CA ASN A 100 5.77 6.63 -12.08
C ASN A 100 5.07 7.04 -10.79
N GLU A 101 5.51 6.54 -9.64
CA GLU A 101 4.98 6.93 -8.33
C GLU A 101 5.47 8.32 -7.95
N LYS A 102 4.66 9.34 -8.19
CA LYS A 102 4.97 10.72 -7.77
C LYS A 102 4.93 10.88 -6.25
N ARG A 103 4.03 10.16 -5.58
CA ARG A 103 3.85 10.19 -4.13
C ARG A 103 3.61 8.78 -3.59
N TYR A 104 4.37 8.37 -2.57
CA TYR A 104 4.18 7.09 -1.92
C TYR A 104 4.55 7.11 -0.44
N ALA A 105 3.93 6.23 0.33
CA ALA A 105 4.24 5.98 1.72
C ALA A 105 4.87 4.60 1.90
N ILE A 106 5.83 4.49 2.79
CA ILE A 106 6.33 3.19 3.25
C ILE A 106 5.54 2.80 4.49
N GLN A 107 4.85 1.64 4.41
CA GLN A 107 4.08 1.12 5.53
C GLN A 107 4.93 0.21 6.42
N LEU A 108 5.11 0.61 7.68
CA LEU A 108 5.81 -0.14 8.70
C LEU A 108 4.83 -0.83 9.65
N PHE A 109 5.19 -2.03 10.13
CA PHE A 109 4.57 -2.65 11.28
C PHE A 109 5.63 -3.10 12.28
N GLY A 110 5.32 -2.98 13.56
CA GLY A 110 6.18 -3.36 14.67
C GLY A 110 5.48 -3.09 15.99
N ALA A 111 5.92 -3.78 17.06
CA ALA A 111 5.43 -3.56 18.43
C ALA A 111 6.45 -2.82 19.30
N GLN A 112 7.72 -2.83 18.90
CA GLN A 112 8.81 -2.25 19.67
C GLN A 112 9.20 -0.87 19.14
N SER A 113 9.18 0.12 20.01
CA SER A 113 9.51 1.52 19.68
C SER A 113 10.89 1.66 19.05
N GLU A 114 11.91 1.00 19.59
CA GLU A 114 13.28 1.07 19.08
C GLU A 114 13.38 0.55 17.64
N SER A 115 12.71 -0.57 17.33
CA SER A 115 12.69 -1.12 15.97
C SER A 115 12.00 -0.17 14.98
N ILE A 116 10.89 0.47 15.39
CA ILE A 116 10.18 1.45 14.56
C ILE A 116 11.06 2.68 14.32
N TYR A 117 11.70 3.21 15.37
CA TYR A 117 12.59 4.36 15.25
C TYR A 117 13.71 4.10 14.25
N ARG A 118 14.46 3.00 14.46
CA ARG A 118 15.59 2.64 13.61
C ARG A 118 15.16 2.35 12.18
N ALA A 119 14.07 1.58 12.00
CA ALA A 119 13.54 1.30 10.68
C ALA A 119 13.16 2.58 9.93
N ALA A 120 12.41 3.48 10.58
CA ALA A 120 12.02 4.74 9.98
C ALA A 120 13.23 5.61 9.60
N SER A 121 14.23 5.71 10.49
CA SER A 121 15.45 6.49 10.22
C SER A 121 16.26 5.96 9.02
N LEU A 122 16.15 4.66 8.73
CA LEU A 122 16.83 4.04 7.59
C LEU A 122 16.16 4.32 6.23
N LEU A 123 14.96 4.88 6.21
CA LEU A 123 14.22 5.13 4.97
C LEU A 123 14.68 6.36 4.19
N ALA A 124 15.56 7.19 4.76
CA ALA A 124 16.01 8.44 4.14
C ALA A 124 16.53 8.30 2.69
N PRO A 125 17.32 7.27 2.33
CA PRO A 125 17.79 7.09 0.95
C PRO A 125 16.64 6.80 -0.05
N LEU A 126 15.53 6.28 0.42
CA LEU A 126 14.35 5.95 -0.41
C LEU A 126 13.44 7.15 -0.64
N LYS A 127 13.62 8.23 0.12
CA LYS A 127 12.86 9.48 0.01
C LYS A 127 11.33 9.25 -0.04
N PRO A 128 10.73 8.50 0.91
CA PRO A 128 9.28 8.37 0.94
C PRO A 128 8.63 9.73 1.18
N ASP A 129 7.39 9.91 0.73
CA ASP A 129 6.63 11.14 0.98
C ASP A 129 5.88 11.08 2.32
N ALA A 130 5.69 9.88 2.88
CA ALA A 130 5.15 9.66 4.22
C ALA A 130 5.59 8.30 4.78
N ILE A 131 5.48 8.16 6.11
CA ILE A 131 5.51 6.87 6.81
C ILE A 131 4.08 6.52 7.21
N ASP A 132 3.66 5.28 6.98
CA ASP A 132 2.38 4.77 7.46
C ASP A 132 2.59 3.67 8.50
N ILE A 133 1.87 3.74 9.62
CA ILE A 133 1.93 2.73 10.69
C ILE A 133 0.75 1.78 10.55
N ASN A 134 1.05 0.49 10.36
CA ASN A 134 0.05 -0.54 10.26
C ASN A 134 -0.48 -0.97 11.63
N CYS A 135 -1.72 -0.60 11.95
CA CYS A 135 -2.44 -1.02 13.14
C CYS A 135 -3.70 -1.85 12.80
N GLY A 136 -3.78 -2.40 11.58
CA GLY A 136 -4.97 -3.12 11.11
C GLY A 136 -4.74 -4.53 10.56
N CYS A 137 -3.50 -4.97 10.37
CA CYS A 137 -3.20 -6.29 9.81
C CYS A 137 -3.70 -7.42 10.73
N PRO A 138 -4.58 -8.34 10.24
CA PRO A 138 -5.13 -9.42 11.05
C PRO A 138 -4.27 -10.69 11.02
N VAL A 139 -3.20 -10.73 10.23
CA VAL A 139 -2.39 -11.93 9.96
C VAL A 139 -1.78 -12.46 11.26
N PRO A 140 -1.93 -13.78 11.57
CA PRO A 140 -1.48 -14.36 12.84
C PRO A 140 -0.01 -14.07 13.17
N LYS A 141 0.89 -14.14 12.19
CA LYS A 141 2.32 -13.85 12.37
C LYS A 141 2.59 -12.42 12.85
N VAL A 142 1.82 -11.45 12.37
CA VAL A 142 1.92 -10.03 12.78
C VAL A 142 1.34 -9.85 14.17
N VAL A 143 0.13 -10.39 14.38
CA VAL A 143 -0.65 -10.26 15.63
C VAL A 143 0.03 -10.92 16.81
N LYS A 144 0.64 -12.12 16.64
CA LYS A 144 1.39 -12.82 17.71
C LYS A 144 2.57 -12.00 18.25
N ASN A 145 3.12 -11.11 17.42
CA ASN A 145 4.21 -10.21 17.82
C ASN A 145 3.71 -8.88 18.43
N GLY A 146 2.43 -8.76 18.74
CA GLY A 146 1.85 -7.53 19.33
C GLY A 146 1.68 -6.38 18.35
N ALA A 147 1.88 -6.61 17.04
CA ALA A 147 1.80 -5.59 16.00
C ALA A 147 0.49 -5.68 15.19
N GLY A 148 0.29 -4.75 14.27
CA GLY A 148 -0.91 -4.71 13.45
C GLY A 148 -2.17 -4.52 14.29
N SER A 149 -3.22 -5.31 14.03
CA SER A 149 -4.48 -5.19 14.75
C SER A 149 -4.39 -5.56 16.25
N ALA A 150 -3.32 -6.21 16.70
CA ALA A 150 -3.10 -6.47 18.12
C ALA A 150 -2.94 -5.18 18.94
N MET A 151 -2.38 -4.12 18.33
CA MET A 151 -2.21 -2.81 18.96
C MET A 151 -3.54 -2.15 19.33
N MET A 152 -4.63 -2.52 18.65
CA MET A 152 -5.97 -2.01 18.98
C MET A 152 -6.53 -2.55 20.31
N LYS A 153 -5.98 -3.64 20.87
CA LYS A 153 -6.35 -4.12 22.21
C LYS A 153 -5.85 -3.17 23.31
N ASP A 154 -4.74 -2.52 23.06
CA ASP A 154 -4.18 -1.47 23.91
C ASP A 154 -3.78 -0.29 23.00
N PRO A 155 -4.68 0.70 22.81
CA PRO A 155 -4.43 1.85 21.96
C PRO A 155 -3.21 2.69 22.33
N SER A 156 -2.71 2.58 23.58
CA SER A 156 -1.48 3.26 24.01
C SER A 156 -0.26 2.81 23.18
N CYS A 157 -0.27 1.56 22.69
CA CYS A 157 0.76 1.04 21.80
C CYS A 157 0.76 1.76 20.44
N ILE A 158 -0.42 2.16 19.94
CA ILE A 158 -0.54 2.96 18.71
C ILE A 158 0.09 4.34 18.92
N GLY A 159 -0.24 5.00 20.02
CA GLY A 159 0.34 6.30 20.38
C GLY A 159 1.87 6.25 20.42
N LYS A 160 2.43 5.28 21.15
CA LYS A 160 3.89 5.09 21.23
C LYS A 160 4.54 4.85 19.86
N ALA A 161 3.93 4.02 19.01
CA ALA A 161 4.45 3.73 17.68
C ALA A 161 4.46 4.98 16.78
N VAL A 162 3.40 5.77 16.84
CA VAL A 162 3.27 7.02 16.08
C VAL A 162 4.26 8.08 16.57
N GLU A 163 4.33 8.32 17.87
CA GLU A 163 5.26 9.28 18.49
C GLU A 163 6.71 8.99 18.06
N ILE A 164 7.11 7.74 18.13
CA ILE A 164 8.45 7.29 17.71
C ILE A 164 8.67 7.46 16.21
N ALA A 165 7.69 7.16 15.37
CA ALA A 165 7.78 7.38 13.93
C ALA A 165 7.87 8.88 13.57
N VAL A 166 7.11 9.73 14.27
CA VAL A 166 7.17 11.20 14.11
C VAL A 166 8.54 11.74 14.53
N ARG A 167 9.11 11.24 15.63
CA ARG A 167 10.46 11.61 16.06
C ARG A 167 11.49 11.21 15.00
N ALA A 168 11.48 9.96 14.54
CA ALA A 168 12.38 9.49 13.49
C ALA A 168 12.24 10.28 12.18
N SER A 169 10.99 10.62 11.81
CA SER A 169 10.71 11.46 10.65
C SER A 169 11.36 12.83 10.76
N ARG A 170 11.23 13.50 11.89
CA ARG A 170 11.83 14.83 12.13
C ARG A 170 13.35 14.77 12.11
N GLU A 171 13.94 13.78 12.75
CA GLU A 171 15.38 13.68 12.92
C GLU A 171 16.11 13.19 11.65
N SER A 172 15.46 12.35 10.83
CA SER A 172 16.14 11.63 9.73
C SER A 172 15.54 11.83 8.34
N LEU A 173 14.29 12.32 8.23
CA LEU A 173 13.53 12.36 6.98
C LEU A 173 13.00 13.76 6.63
N GLY A 174 13.47 14.80 7.32
CA GLY A 174 13.03 16.17 7.07
C GLY A 174 11.59 16.47 7.51
N GLY A 175 11.02 15.66 8.42
CA GLY A 175 9.69 15.88 8.97
C GLY A 175 8.53 15.47 8.05
N ILE A 176 8.72 14.44 7.22
CA ILE A 176 7.61 13.92 6.39
C ILE A 176 6.43 13.45 7.24
N PRO A 177 5.18 13.50 6.71
CA PRO A 177 3.98 13.08 7.42
C PRO A 177 4.03 11.64 7.93
N VAL A 178 3.44 11.41 9.11
CA VAL A 178 3.16 10.07 9.63
C VAL A 178 1.66 9.84 9.61
N THR A 179 1.23 8.72 9.02
CA THR A 179 -0.17 8.30 8.88
C THR A 179 -0.39 6.97 9.57
N VAL A 180 -1.65 6.62 9.84
CA VAL A 180 -1.99 5.37 10.53
C VAL A 180 -3.14 4.67 9.81
N LYS A 181 -3.00 3.35 9.61
CA LYS A 181 -4.06 2.52 9.07
C LYS A 181 -4.59 1.56 10.12
N ILE A 182 -5.90 1.68 10.46
CA ILE A 182 -6.59 0.92 11.51
C ILE A 182 -7.76 0.11 10.96
N ARG A 183 -8.33 -0.73 11.82
CA ARG A 183 -9.65 -1.37 11.67
C ARG A 183 -10.65 -0.78 12.66
N SER A 184 -11.89 -1.32 12.68
CA SER A 184 -12.93 -0.88 13.64
C SER A 184 -12.63 -1.30 15.08
N GLY A 185 -11.92 -2.39 15.27
CA GLY A 185 -11.61 -2.96 16.57
C GLY A 185 -11.08 -4.39 16.44
N TRP A 186 -10.88 -5.05 17.58
CA TRP A 186 -10.45 -6.44 17.62
C TRP A 186 -11.58 -7.41 17.21
N ASP A 187 -12.76 -7.23 17.79
CA ASP A 187 -14.00 -7.96 17.49
C ASP A 187 -15.22 -7.06 17.70
N SER A 188 -16.41 -7.61 17.56
CA SER A 188 -17.67 -6.86 17.69
C SER A 188 -17.94 -6.32 19.10
N SER A 189 -17.33 -6.91 20.12
CA SER A 189 -17.47 -6.45 21.51
C SER A 189 -16.45 -5.38 21.90
N SER A 190 -15.45 -5.11 21.04
CA SER A 190 -14.34 -4.19 21.29
C SER A 190 -14.10 -3.22 20.12
N ILE A 191 -15.19 -2.58 19.65
CA ILE A 191 -15.11 -1.52 18.64
C ILE A 191 -14.54 -0.25 19.29
N ASN A 192 -13.35 0.17 18.82
CA ASN A 192 -12.61 1.28 19.44
C ASN A 192 -11.81 2.15 18.45
N TYR A 193 -12.19 2.14 17.16
CA TYR A 193 -11.49 2.91 16.13
C TYR A 193 -11.37 4.41 16.45
N ALA A 194 -12.40 5.01 17.07
CA ALA A 194 -12.39 6.43 17.41
C ALA A 194 -11.33 6.74 18.49
N GLN A 195 -11.21 5.88 19.53
CA GLN A 195 -10.18 6.00 20.55
C GLN A 195 -8.78 5.79 19.94
N CYS A 196 -8.61 4.76 19.10
CA CYS A 196 -7.34 4.50 18.43
C CYS A 196 -6.91 5.68 17.55
N ALA A 197 -7.85 6.27 16.80
CA ALA A 197 -7.61 7.43 15.96
C ALA A 197 -7.22 8.66 16.78
N GLN A 198 -7.93 8.94 17.85
CA GLN A 198 -7.65 10.08 18.72
C GLN A 198 -6.24 10.00 19.33
N ILE A 199 -5.87 8.84 19.88
CA ILE A 199 -4.54 8.61 20.45
C ILE A 199 -3.44 8.74 19.37
N ALA A 200 -3.68 8.22 18.16
CA ALA A 200 -2.74 8.38 17.06
C ALA A 200 -2.54 9.85 16.67
N ILE A 201 -3.60 10.65 16.63
CA ILE A 201 -3.55 12.08 16.31
C ILE A 201 -2.81 12.86 17.39
N GLU A 202 -3.09 12.59 18.65
CA GLU A 202 -2.39 13.20 19.79
C GLU A 202 -0.89 12.90 19.78
N ALA A 203 -0.50 11.73 19.28
CA ALA A 203 0.89 11.32 19.06
C ALA A 203 1.52 11.91 17.79
N GLY A 204 0.75 12.64 16.96
CA GLY A 204 1.22 13.37 15.78
C GLY A 204 0.90 12.74 14.43
N ALA A 205 0.00 11.77 14.35
CA ALA A 205 -0.53 11.29 13.07
C ALA A 205 -1.37 12.38 12.38
N VAL A 206 -1.17 12.56 11.08
CA VAL A 206 -1.81 13.62 10.29
C VAL A 206 -2.85 13.12 9.27
N MET A 207 -3.09 11.82 9.24
CA MET A 207 -4.16 11.17 8.48
C MET A 207 -4.48 9.80 9.11
N ILE A 208 -5.76 9.45 9.13
CA ILE A 208 -6.23 8.13 9.55
C ILE A 208 -6.88 7.41 8.38
N THR A 209 -6.42 6.20 8.08
CA THR A 209 -7.11 5.30 7.15
C THR A 209 -7.90 4.26 7.94
N LEU A 210 -9.23 4.22 7.75
CA LEU A 210 -10.11 3.27 8.40
C LEU A 210 -10.61 2.20 7.42
N HIS A 211 -10.30 0.92 7.73
CA HIS A 211 -10.99 -0.21 7.14
C HIS A 211 -12.05 -0.71 8.12
N PRO A 212 -13.35 -0.43 7.89
CA PRO A 212 -14.39 -0.63 8.90
C PRO A 212 -14.89 -2.08 8.95
N ARG A 213 -13.97 -2.96 9.26
CA ARG A 213 -14.16 -4.34 9.73
C ARG A 213 -13.34 -4.55 10.98
N THR A 214 -13.77 -5.44 11.86
CA THR A 214 -12.94 -5.87 12.99
C THR A 214 -11.83 -6.82 12.54
N ARG A 215 -10.86 -7.07 13.41
CA ARG A 215 -9.85 -8.10 13.16
C ARG A 215 -10.51 -9.48 13.03
N ALA A 216 -11.47 -9.80 13.89
CA ALA A 216 -12.17 -11.09 13.88
C ALA A 216 -12.95 -11.33 12.58
N GLN A 217 -13.57 -10.31 12.00
CA GLN A 217 -14.22 -10.42 10.71
C GLN A 217 -13.27 -10.73 9.56
N ASN A 218 -11.99 -10.38 9.68
CA ASN A 218 -11.02 -10.49 8.59
C ASN A 218 -11.55 -9.83 7.30
N TYR A 219 -12.16 -10.60 6.39
CA TYR A 219 -12.81 -10.11 5.15
C TYR A 219 -14.26 -10.58 5.02
N SER A 220 -14.82 -11.25 6.02
CA SER A 220 -16.21 -11.71 6.00
C SER A 220 -17.21 -10.59 6.21
N GLY A 221 -18.42 -10.78 5.73
CA GLY A 221 -19.50 -9.81 5.81
C GLY A 221 -19.22 -8.55 4.98
N ARG A 222 -19.89 -7.45 5.30
CA ARG A 222 -19.70 -6.14 4.68
C ARG A 222 -18.92 -5.21 5.59
N SER A 223 -18.17 -4.28 4.99
CA SER A 223 -17.58 -3.13 5.68
C SER A 223 -18.68 -2.19 6.15
N ASP A 224 -18.67 -1.82 7.42
CA ASP A 224 -19.64 -0.88 7.99
C ASP A 224 -19.17 0.57 7.79
N TRP A 225 -19.54 1.18 6.70
CA TRP A 225 -19.13 2.55 6.37
C TRP A 225 -19.65 3.61 7.35
N SER A 226 -20.63 3.28 8.21
CA SER A 226 -21.09 4.19 9.26
C SER A 226 -19.97 4.55 10.24
N HIS A 227 -19.01 3.64 10.47
CA HIS A 227 -17.82 3.92 11.27
C HIS A 227 -16.90 4.97 10.62
N ILE A 228 -16.86 5.04 9.27
CA ILE A 228 -16.11 6.09 8.58
C ILE A 228 -16.82 7.43 8.77
N THR A 229 -18.14 7.47 8.58
CA THR A 229 -18.97 8.66 8.79
C THR A 229 -18.80 9.21 10.22
N ASP A 230 -18.91 8.32 11.21
CA ASP A 230 -18.71 8.67 12.61
C ASP A 230 -17.30 9.22 12.86
N LEU A 231 -16.27 8.57 12.34
CA LEU A 231 -14.90 9.03 12.52
C LEU A 231 -14.67 10.40 11.88
N VAL A 232 -15.18 10.64 10.67
CA VAL A 232 -15.12 11.94 9.99
C VAL A 232 -15.71 13.05 10.82
N SER A 233 -16.81 12.77 11.54
CA SER A 233 -17.45 13.76 12.40
C SER A 233 -16.68 14.10 13.67
N ARG A 234 -15.79 13.19 14.12
CA ARG A 234 -15.08 13.31 15.41
C ARG A 234 -13.69 13.93 15.31
N ILE A 235 -13.00 13.79 14.17
CA ILE A 235 -11.59 14.18 14.06
C ILE A 235 -11.40 15.24 12.99
N LYS A 236 -10.34 16.07 13.15
CA LYS A 236 -10.03 17.18 12.23
C LYS A 236 -9.06 16.80 11.12
N VAL A 237 -8.25 15.74 11.32
CA VAL A 237 -7.31 15.29 10.30
C VAL A 237 -8.06 14.53 9.19
N PRO A 238 -7.55 14.49 7.95
CA PRO A 238 -8.17 13.76 6.87
C PRO A 238 -8.42 12.28 7.22
N VAL A 239 -9.63 11.80 6.95
CA VAL A 239 -9.98 10.37 7.02
C VAL A 239 -9.96 9.80 5.62
N THR A 240 -9.26 8.68 5.43
CA THR A 240 -9.31 7.87 4.22
C THR A 240 -10.17 6.64 4.47
N GLY A 241 -11.24 6.48 3.69
CA GLY A 241 -12.12 5.32 3.75
C GLY A 241 -11.59 4.16 2.91
N SER A 242 -11.66 2.94 3.44
CA SER A 242 -11.27 1.70 2.74
C SER A 242 -12.26 0.58 3.07
N GLY A 243 -12.33 -0.44 2.21
CA GLY A 243 -13.19 -1.61 2.41
C GLY A 243 -14.38 -1.64 1.48
N ASP A 244 -14.50 -2.77 0.77
CA ASP A 244 -15.54 -3.06 -0.22
C ASP A 244 -15.67 -2.02 -1.35
N LEU A 245 -14.53 -1.52 -1.80
CA LEU A 245 -14.39 -0.69 -2.99
C LEU A 245 -13.95 -1.60 -4.16
N TYR A 246 -14.88 -1.97 -5.03
CA TYR A 246 -14.64 -2.84 -6.17
C TYR A 246 -14.92 -2.18 -7.51
N THR A 247 -15.69 -1.10 -7.51
CA THR A 247 -16.09 -0.36 -8.71
C THR A 247 -15.85 1.14 -8.52
N PRO A 248 -15.83 1.94 -9.62
CA PRO A 248 -15.81 3.39 -9.54
C PRO A 248 -16.98 3.96 -8.73
N GLU A 249 -18.15 3.34 -8.84
CA GLU A 249 -19.38 3.74 -8.12
C GLU A 249 -19.25 3.56 -6.61
N ASP A 250 -18.53 2.51 -6.15
CA ASP A 250 -18.27 2.31 -4.72
C ASP A 250 -17.45 3.47 -4.15
N ALA A 251 -16.46 3.96 -4.91
CA ALA A 251 -15.67 5.12 -4.50
C ALA A 251 -16.52 6.40 -4.44
N GLN A 252 -17.35 6.63 -5.46
CA GLN A 252 -18.26 7.77 -5.47
C GLN A 252 -19.24 7.69 -4.28
N LYS A 253 -19.81 6.52 -4.03
CA LYS A 253 -20.76 6.28 -2.95
C LYS A 253 -20.09 6.51 -1.58
N MET A 254 -18.91 5.94 -1.35
CA MET A 254 -18.20 6.12 -0.09
C MET A 254 -17.90 7.61 0.16
N LEU A 255 -17.38 8.35 -0.83
CA LEU A 255 -17.12 9.78 -0.68
C LEU A 255 -18.39 10.59 -0.36
N LYS A 256 -19.51 10.27 -1.02
CA LYS A 256 -20.80 10.96 -0.79
C LYS A 256 -21.42 10.64 0.58
N GLU A 257 -21.44 9.36 0.97
CA GLU A 257 -22.14 8.91 2.16
C GLU A 257 -21.36 9.18 3.45
N THR A 258 -20.02 9.07 3.38
CA THR A 258 -19.20 9.18 4.58
C THR A 258 -18.53 10.53 4.77
N GLY A 259 -18.43 11.34 3.72
CA GLY A 259 -17.71 12.60 3.76
C GLY A 259 -16.20 12.47 3.93
N CYS A 260 -15.63 11.27 3.80
CA CYS A 260 -14.19 11.07 3.94
C CYS A 260 -13.39 11.89 2.90
N ALA A 261 -12.16 12.24 3.25
CA ALA A 261 -11.31 13.07 2.42
C ALA A 261 -10.80 12.33 1.18
N ALA A 262 -10.54 11.02 1.31
CA ALA A 262 -10.03 10.15 0.27
C ALA A 262 -10.62 8.73 0.40
N VAL A 263 -10.52 7.96 -0.68
CA VAL A 263 -10.83 6.53 -0.70
C VAL A 263 -9.61 5.72 -1.09
N MET A 264 -9.47 4.52 -0.48
CA MET A 264 -8.34 3.65 -0.67
C MET A 264 -8.77 2.30 -1.23
N PHE A 265 -8.48 2.07 -2.51
CA PHE A 265 -8.72 0.80 -3.17
C PHE A 265 -7.72 -0.26 -2.72
N ALA A 266 -8.21 -1.44 -2.38
CA ALA A 266 -7.41 -2.62 -2.07
C ALA A 266 -7.71 -3.74 -3.09
N ARG A 267 -8.61 -4.67 -2.73
CA ARG A 267 -8.96 -5.82 -3.58
C ARG A 267 -9.56 -5.42 -4.93
N GLY A 268 -10.23 -4.27 -5.02
CA GLY A 268 -10.78 -3.77 -6.29
C GLY A 268 -9.72 -3.33 -7.30
N ALA A 269 -8.51 -2.96 -6.83
CA ALA A 269 -7.40 -2.64 -7.71
C ALA A 269 -6.60 -3.87 -8.14
N MET A 270 -6.68 -5.01 -7.41
CA MET A 270 -5.92 -6.22 -7.74
C MET A 270 -6.29 -6.74 -9.13
N GLY A 271 -5.32 -6.73 -10.04
CA GLY A 271 -5.54 -7.08 -11.45
C GLY A 271 -6.39 -6.07 -12.24
N ASN A 272 -6.72 -4.94 -11.66
CA ASN A 272 -7.50 -3.88 -12.29
C ASN A 272 -6.97 -2.48 -11.93
N PRO A 273 -5.78 -2.09 -12.40
CA PRO A 273 -5.25 -0.75 -12.14
C PRO A 273 -6.11 0.37 -12.76
N PHE A 274 -6.88 0.06 -13.80
CA PHE A 274 -7.79 1.00 -14.48
C PHE A 274 -8.93 1.51 -13.61
N ILE A 275 -9.15 0.91 -12.42
CA ILE A 275 -10.14 1.39 -11.47
C ILE A 275 -9.88 2.84 -11.05
N PHE A 276 -8.62 3.29 -11.08
CA PHE A 276 -8.26 4.66 -10.72
C PHE A 276 -8.68 5.66 -11.80
N SER A 277 -8.36 5.40 -13.07
CA SER A 277 -8.77 6.26 -14.19
C SER A 277 -10.28 6.27 -14.36
N ALA A 278 -10.94 5.12 -14.21
CA ALA A 278 -12.40 5.01 -14.25
C ALA A 278 -13.07 5.77 -13.09
N ALA A 279 -12.59 5.58 -11.86
CA ALA A 279 -13.13 6.30 -10.71
C ALA A 279 -12.90 7.82 -10.83
N ARG A 280 -11.73 8.25 -11.29
CA ARG A 280 -11.46 9.66 -11.53
C ARG A 280 -12.44 10.23 -12.54
N SER A 281 -12.61 9.57 -13.69
CA SER A 281 -13.56 10.01 -14.73
C SER A 281 -14.98 10.16 -14.16
N LEU A 282 -15.47 9.14 -13.41
CA LEU A 282 -16.78 9.19 -12.79
C LEU A 282 -16.93 10.36 -11.81
N LEU A 283 -15.90 10.61 -10.98
CA LEU A 283 -15.95 11.68 -9.98
C LEU A 283 -15.84 13.08 -10.58
N GLU A 284 -15.15 13.25 -11.71
CA GLU A 284 -14.97 14.51 -12.42
C GLU A 284 -16.13 14.81 -13.37
N THR A 285 -16.58 13.82 -14.15
CA THR A 285 -17.51 14.02 -15.28
C THR A 285 -18.90 13.39 -15.07
N GLY A 286 -19.04 12.51 -14.08
CA GLY A 286 -20.28 11.77 -13.84
C GLY A 286 -20.42 10.47 -14.64
N SER A 287 -19.44 10.13 -15.48
CA SER A 287 -19.44 8.89 -16.27
C SER A 287 -18.03 8.33 -16.47
N TRP A 288 -17.95 7.06 -16.82
CA TRP A 288 -16.70 6.38 -17.18
C TRP A 288 -16.98 5.30 -18.22
N GLN A 289 -15.94 4.84 -18.89
CA GLN A 289 -16.00 3.78 -19.90
C GLN A 289 -15.06 2.64 -19.51
N PRO A 290 -15.48 1.38 -19.69
CA PRO A 290 -14.59 0.22 -19.53
C PRO A 290 -13.43 0.29 -20.52
N VAL A 291 -12.25 -0.11 -20.05
CA VAL A 291 -11.10 -0.21 -20.95
C VAL A 291 -11.19 -1.47 -21.81
N PRO A 292 -10.72 -1.41 -23.08
CA PRO A 292 -10.73 -2.57 -23.95
C PRO A 292 -9.83 -3.71 -23.42
N PHE A 293 -10.17 -4.93 -23.78
CA PHE A 293 -9.41 -6.12 -23.35
C PHE A 293 -7.92 -6.06 -23.75
N SER A 294 -7.63 -5.49 -24.92
CA SER A 294 -6.25 -5.29 -25.37
C SER A 294 -5.40 -4.41 -24.42
N ALA A 295 -5.99 -3.42 -23.79
CA ALA A 295 -5.31 -2.61 -22.78
C ALA A 295 -5.02 -3.45 -21.51
N GLN A 296 -5.97 -4.30 -21.10
CA GLN A 296 -5.77 -5.19 -19.95
C GLN A 296 -4.64 -6.21 -20.21
N THR A 297 -4.58 -6.79 -21.41
CA THR A 297 -3.49 -7.73 -21.77
C THR A 297 -2.13 -7.05 -21.81
N SER A 298 -2.06 -5.82 -22.34
CA SER A 298 -0.84 -5.01 -22.37
C SER A 298 -0.30 -4.73 -20.97
N VAL A 299 -1.17 -4.39 -20.02
CA VAL A 299 -0.77 -4.13 -18.63
C VAL A 299 -0.21 -5.37 -17.94
N VAL A 300 -0.77 -6.55 -18.20
CA VAL A 300 -0.24 -7.83 -17.65
C VAL A 300 1.21 -8.04 -18.08
N MET A 301 1.48 -7.90 -19.38
CA MET A 301 2.83 -8.12 -19.91
C MET A 301 3.81 -7.07 -19.39
N ARG A 302 3.39 -5.82 -19.36
CA ARG A 302 4.20 -4.72 -18.82
C ARG A 302 4.55 -4.91 -17.35
N HIS A 303 3.57 -5.33 -16.53
CA HIS A 303 3.81 -5.65 -15.11
C HIS A 303 4.88 -6.74 -14.98
N LEU A 304 4.77 -7.82 -15.74
CA LEU A 304 5.74 -8.91 -15.75
C LEU A 304 7.14 -8.42 -16.17
N GLU A 305 7.24 -7.63 -17.23
CA GLU A 305 8.50 -7.10 -17.74
C GLU A 305 9.18 -6.16 -16.72
N MET A 306 8.42 -5.29 -16.04
CA MET A 306 8.93 -4.43 -14.97
C MET A 306 9.42 -5.25 -13.76
N LEU A 307 8.71 -6.31 -13.38
CA LEU A 307 9.17 -7.23 -12.34
C LEU A 307 10.44 -7.95 -12.78
N ALA A 308 10.49 -8.47 -14.01
CA ALA A 308 11.65 -9.18 -14.54
C ALA A 308 12.90 -8.32 -14.57
N ALA A 309 12.78 -7.05 -14.92
CA ALA A 309 13.88 -6.08 -14.87
C ALA A 309 14.43 -5.90 -13.45
N SER A 310 13.61 -6.09 -12.41
CA SER A 310 13.98 -5.86 -11.01
C SER A 310 14.48 -7.11 -10.29
N ILE A 311 13.87 -8.28 -10.54
CA ILE A 311 14.11 -9.51 -9.75
C ILE A 311 14.56 -10.69 -10.62
N GLY A 312 14.75 -10.48 -11.92
CA GLY A 312 15.08 -11.48 -12.90
C GLY A 312 13.86 -12.25 -13.40
N GLU A 313 13.91 -12.71 -14.64
CA GLU A 313 12.77 -13.28 -15.39
C GLU A 313 12.08 -14.42 -14.66
N ARG A 314 12.84 -15.45 -14.26
CA ARG A 314 12.27 -16.64 -13.62
C ARG A 314 11.54 -16.30 -12.32
N THR A 315 12.13 -15.45 -11.47
CA THR A 315 11.50 -15.03 -10.20
C THR A 315 10.24 -14.20 -10.46
N ALA A 316 10.29 -13.28 -11.44
CA ALA A 316 9.15 -12.48 -11.85
C ALA A 316 8.00 -13.35 -12.37
N CYS A 317 8.28 -14.37 -13.19
CA CYS A 317 7.27 -15.29 -13.67
C CYS A 317 6.59 -16.08 -12.54
N LEU A 318 7.34 -16.49 -11.52
CA LEU A 318 6.78 -17.15 -10.34
C LEU A 318 5.88 -16.20 -9.51
N GLU A 319 6.32 -14.99 -9.25
CA GLU A 319 5.52 -13.97 -8.54
C GLU A 319 4.28 -13.56 -9.35
N MET A 320 4.43 -13.48 -10.68
CA MET A 320 3.35 -13.11 -11.59
C MET A 320 2.18 -14.11 -11.58
N ARG A 321 2.37 -15.36 -11.22
CA ARG A 321 1.29 -16.38 -11.17
C ARG A 321 0.11 -15.90 -10.33
N LYS A 322 0.36 -15.32 -9.18
CA LYS A 322 -0.65 -14.76 -8.29
C LYS A 322 -1.32 -13.51 -8.88
N GLN A 323 -0.52 -12.61 -9.41
CA GLN A 323 -1.00 -11.40 -10.09
C GLN A 323 -1.86 -11.77 -11.31
N PHE A 324 -1.42 -12.74 -12.09
CA PHE A 324 -2.13 -13.24 -13.27
C PHE A 324 -3.51 -13.80 -12.93
N CYS A 325 -3.63 -14.48 -11.78
CA CYS A 325 -4.94 -14.91 -11.28
C CYS A 325 -5.90 -13.74 -11.04
N ALA A 326 -5.39 -12.62 -10.54
CA ALA A 326 -6.19 -11.41 -10.33
C ALA A 326 -6.55 -10.74 -11.67
N TYR A 327 -5.60 -10.59 -12.59
CA TYR A 327 -5.82 -10.00 -13.91
C TYR A 327 -6.82 -10.78 -14.78
N THR A 328 -6.85 -12.12 -14.64
CA THR A 328 -7.72 -12.98 -15.44
C THR A 328 -9.04 -13.37 -14.76
N LYS A 329 -9.34 -12.71 -13.63
CA LYS A 329 -10.61 -12.92 -12.92
C LYS A 329 -11.77 -12.34 -13.74
N GLY A 330 -12.79 -13.18 -14.00
CA GLY A 330 -13.97 -12.75 -14.76
C GLY A 330 -13.81 -12.72 -16.28
N ILE A 331 -12.62 -13.03 -16.81
CA ILE A 331 -12.39 -13.13 -18.24
C ILE A 331 -12.92 -14.48 -18.76
N PRO A 332 -13.68 -14.52 -19.85
CA PRO A 332 -14.04 -15.77 -20.53
C PRO A 332 -12.79 -16.60 -20.83
N GLY A 333 -12.78 -17.90 -20.50
CA GLY A 333 -11.60 -18.74 -20.65
C GLY A 333 -10.48 -18.52 -19.63
N GLY A 334 -10.62 -17.59 -18.70
CA GLY A 334 -9.59 -17.23 -17.72
C GLY A 334 -9.10 -18.39 -16.85
N ALA A 335 -9.92 -19.43 -16.62
CA ALA A 335 -9.50 -20.63 -15.91
C ALA A 335 -8.39 -21.38 -16.66
N ALA A 336 -8.57 -21.60 -17.96
CA ALA A 336 -7.57 -22.26 -18.82
C ALA A 336 -6.28 -21.42 -18.95
N LEU A 337 -6.39 -20.09 -18.95
CA LEU A 337 -5.22 -19.20 -18.94
C LEU A 337 -4.42 -19.35 -17.64
N ARG A 338 -5.09 -19.41 -16.49
CA ARG A 338 -4.45 -19.58 -15.17
C ARG A 338 -3.76 -20.94 -15.06
N GLU A 339 -4.38 -22.01 -15.55
CA GLU A 339 -3.78 -23.34 -15.59
C GLU A 339 -2.44 -23.33 -16.36
N LYS A 340 -2.41 -22.71 -17.53
CA LYS A 340 -1.17 -22.57 -18.31
C LYS A 340 -0.13 -21.70 -17.57
N ALA A 341 -0.55 -20.62 -16.94
CA ALA A 341 0.35 -19.72 -16.24
C ALA A 341 1.04 -20.34 -15.01
N VAL A 342 0.45 -21.40 -14.41
CA VAL A 342 1.12 -22.15 -13.32
C VAL A 342 2.44 -22.79 -13.77
N HIS A 343 2.55 -23.14 -15.07
CA HIS A 343 3.73 -23.77 -15.66
C HIS A 343 4.66 -22.77 -16.35
N ALA A 344 4.26 -21.50 -16.48
CA ALA A 344 5.07 -20.48 -17.14
C ALA A 344 6.31 -20.12 -16.31
N GLU A 345 7.49 -20.14 -16.96
CA GLU A 345 8.78 -19.78 -16.35
C GLU A 345 9.50 -18.64 -17.10
N THR A 346 8.99 -18.26 -18.27
CA THR A 346 9.55 -17.20 -19.12
C THR A 346 8.50 -16.16 -19.51
N ILE A 347 8.94 -14.95 -19.85
CA ILE A 347 8.08 -13.90 -20.43
C ILE A 347 7.44 -14.39 -21.73
N ALA A 348 8.17 -15.17 -22.53
CA ALA A 348 7.66 -15.76 -23.77
C ALA A 348 6.47 -16.70 -23.54
N ASP A 349 6.49 -17.49 -22.46
CA ASP A 349 5.35 -18.33 -22.07
C ASP A 349 4.11 -17.49 -21.79
N TYR A 350 4.24 -16.45 -20.96
CA TYR A 350 3.12 -15.54 -20.67
C TYR A 350 2.61 -14.83 -21.93
N ARG A 351 3.50 -14.39 -22.81
CA ARG A 351 3.11 -13.79 -24.10
C ARG A 351 2.30 -14.76 -24.97
N SER A 352 2.74 -16.03 -25.08
CA SER A 352 2.00 -17.08 -25.79
C SER A 352 0.63 -17.38 -25.16
N ILE A 353 0.53 -17.35 -23.83
CA ILE A 353 -0.74 -17.54 -23.11
C ILE A 353 -1.71 -16.41 -23.43
N MET A 354 -1.25 -15.16 -23.43
CA MET A 354 -2.07 -13.96 -23.65
C MET A 354 -2.48 -13.77 -25.11
N GLN A 355 -1.72 -14.25 -26.08
CA GLN A 355 -2.10 -14.22 -27.50
C GLN A 355 -3.25 -15.18 -27.87
N ARG A 356 -3.53 -16.13 -26.98
CA ARG A 356 -4.59 -17.13 -27.18
C ARG A 356 -5.85 -16.83 -26.34
N ALA A 357 -5.87 -15.69 -25.70
CA ALA A 357 -6.98 -15.18 -24.88
C ALA A 357 -7.91 -14.32 -25.73
#